data_5993fd8230940404b1addce2d03d878c
#
_entry.id   5993fd8230940404b1addce2d03d878c
#
_cell.length_a   1.000
_cell.length_b   1.000
_cell.length_c   1.000
_cell.angle_alpha   90.00
_cell.angle_beta   90.00
_cell.angle_gamma   90.00
#
_symmetry.space_group_name_H-M   'P 1'
#
loop_
_entity.id
_entity.type
_entity.pdbx_description
1 polymer ?
#
loop_
_entity_poly.entity_id
_entity_poly.type
_entity_poly.pdbx_seq_one_letter_code
_entity_poly.pdbx_strand_id
1 'polypeptide(L)'
;MNEKSCASPAQAQSWETIDWTKANAYVKKLQMRIVKAQKSGHYSKVKSLQWLLTHSFYAKALAVKRVTSNPGKKTAGVDHELWTTSQAKMEAISKLKRRGYQPQPLRRVYIPKKNGKMRPLSIPTMKDRAMQTLYKFALEPVAETCADPNSYGFRPGRSTHDAIEQCFTCLNKGKSPVWILEGDIKGCFDHIRHEWMLENIPMDAQLLEKWLKCGFVDRKKLFPSTEEGAPQGGAISPTLMNMTLDGLERVLQERLPSPQYINGKTHFNKMNFVRYADDFIITGESPEFLREEVLPIVREFLAVRGLQLSEEKTMITHIDDGFDFLGQNIRKYNGKLLIKPSKTAVKSFLAKVRGIIKSSKSATQEQLIRRLNPVIRGWVNYHRYVVSSEIFSKVDYQIYKCLWQWAKRRHKKKGHRWIAKRYWHHIDNRVWTFAVQLNQSKPKQEPEYLSLVYATNTKIIRFKKIVAEANPYDEKWNGYYEERDGERMLNSTKGREKLLRIWRSQKRLCPVCSEPITSDTGFQTHYESVENGRKVIFMVHPLCHRRLHYEQDY
;
A
#
# COMPACT_ATOMS: atom_id res chain seq x y z
N MET A 1 7.43 0.83 -47.25
CA MET A 1 7.81 0.81 -45.83
C MET A 1 7.01 -0.27 -45.14
N ASN A 2 7.66 -1.40 -44.83
CA ASN A 2 6.98 -2.58 -44.30
C ASN A 2 6.46 -2.32 -42.90
N GLU A 3 5.16 -2.27 -42.71
CA GLU A 3 4.48 -2.43 -41.44
C GLU A 3 4.79 -3.84 -40.90
N LYS A 4 5.82 -3.94 -40.05
CA LYS A 4 5.98 -5.12 -39.20
C LYS A 4 4.84 -5.11 -38.20
N SER A 5 3.80 -5.84 -38.50
CA SER A 5 2.65 -6.11 -37.67
C SER A 5 3.11 -6.48 -36.25
N CYS A 6 2.67 -5.71 -35.25
CA CYS A 6 2.62 -6.17 -33.87
C CYS A 6 2.01 -7.57 -33.86
N ALA A 7 2.71 -8.53 -33.28
CA ALA A 7 2.31 -9.91 -33.22
C ALA A 7 0.82 -10.03 -32.93
N SER A 8 0.10 -10.55 -33.90
CA SER A 8 -1.34 -10.73 -33.89
C SER A 8 -1.78 -11.56 -32.70
N PRO A 9 -2.91 -11.23 -32.05
CA PRO A 9 -3.48 -11.97 -30.93
C PRO A 9 -4.13 -13.30 -31.35
N ALA A 10 -3.67 -13.91 -32.42
CA ALA A 10 -4.29 -15.06 -33.10
C ALA A 10 -4.42 -16.35 -32.24
N GLN A 11 -4.11 -16.34 -30.94
CA GLN A 11 -4.12 -17.55 -30.10
C GLN A 11 -4.94 -17.46 -28.81
N ALA A 12 -5.41 -16.30 -28.35
CA ALA A 12 -6.24 -16.23 -27.16
C ALA A 12 -7.72 -16.12 -27.56
N GLN A 13 -8.39 -17.25 -27.75
CA GLN A 13 -9.82 -17.30 -28.03
C GLN A 13 -10.69 -17.07 -26.79
N SER A 14 -10.16 -17.23 -25.60
CA SER A 14 -10.86 -17.02 -24.33
C SER A 14 -9.97 -16.38 -23.26
N TRP A 15 -10.58 -15.89 -22.18
CA TRP A 15 -9.87 -15.31 -21.04
C TRP A 15 -8.92 -16.31 -20.35
N GLU A 16 -9.31 -17.58 -20.33
CA GLU A 16 -8.58 -18.69 -19.72
C GLU A 16 -7.31 -19.06 -20.50
N THR A 17 -7.32 -18.86 -21.82
CA THR A 17 -6.19 -19.22 -22.70
C THR A 17 -5.11 -18.14 -22.77
N ILE A 18 -5.29 -17.00 -22.07
CA ILE A 18 -4.28 -15.93 -22.04
C ILE A 18 -3.06 -16.38 -21.25
N ASP A 19 -1.89 -16.40 -21.88
CA ASP A 19 -0.60 -16.60 -21.20
C ASP A 19 -0.19 -15.35 -20.42
N TRP A 20 -0.50 -15.36 -19.13
CA TRP A 20 -0.23 -14.25 -18.22
C TRP A 20 1.26 -14.05 -17.96
N THR A 21 2.08 -15.09 -18.05
CA THR A 21 3.55 -14.99 -17.91
C THR A 21 4.12 -14.21 -19.07
N LYS A 22 3.69 -14.56 -20.30
CA LYS A 22 4.07 -13.84 -21.52
C LYS A 22 3.57 -12.39 -21.49
N ALA A 23 2.34 -12.16 -21.05
CA ALA A 23 1.76 -10.82 -20.92
C ALA A 23 2.57 -9.94 -19.96
N ASN A 24 2.90 -10.43 -18.78
CA ASN A 24 3.72 -9.72 -17.80
C ASN A 24 5.12 -9.43 -18.33
N ALA A 25 5.79 -10.42 -18.95
CA ALA A 25 7.12 -10.26 -19.53
C ALA A 25 7.14 -9.20 -20.64
N TYR A 26 6.13 -9.20 -21.51
CA TYR A 26 6.00 -8.23 -22.59
C TYR A 26 5.86 -6.79 -22.07
N VAL A 27 4.93 -6.58 -21.12
CA VAL A 27 4.71 -5.25 -20.53
C VAL A 27 5.95 -4.79 -19.77
N LYS A 28 6.58 -5.66 -18.96
CA LYS A 28 7.81 -5.36 -18.24
C LYS A 28 8.94 -4.94 -19.21
N LYS A 29 9.10 -5.64 -20.34
CA LYS A 29 10.09 -5.29 -21.35
C LYS A 29 9.89 -3.89 -21.91
N LEU A 30 8.64 -3.50 -22.20
CA LEU A 30 8.33 -2.15 -22.67
C LEU A 30 8.59 -1.10 -21.59
N GLN A 31 8.23 -1.37 -20.33
CA GLN A 31 8.49 -0.49 -19.20
C GLN A 31 9.99 -0.24 -18.99
N MET A 32 10.83 -1.29 -19.09
CA MET A 32 12.28 -1.15 -19.02
C MET A 32 12.84 -0.29 -20.15
N ARG A 33 12.30 -0.44 -21.38
CA ARG A 33 12.68 0.41 -22.53
C ARG A 33 12.27 1.87 -22.33
N ILE A 34 11.11 2.13 -21.70
CA ILE A 34 10.68 3.48 -21.33
C ILE A 34 11.67 4.10 -20.35
N VAL A 35 12.06 3.39 -19.28
CA VAL A 35 13.07 3.88 -18.32
C VAL A 35 14.39 4.22 -19.01
N LYS A 36 14.88 3.33 -19.88
CA LYS A 36 16.13 3.57 -20.64
C LYS A 36 16.03 4.81 -21.51
N ALA A 37 14.93 5.00 -22.24
CA ALA A 37 14.70 6.17 -23.08
C ALA A 37 14.57 7.45 -22.26
N GLN A 38 13.87 7.40 -21.11
CA GLN A 38 13.71 8.55 -20.20
C GLN A 38 15.05 8.98 -19.63
N LYS A 39 15.89 8.07 -19.14
CA LYS A 39 17.23 8.35 -18.62
C LYS A 39 18.19 8.96 -19.65
N SER A 40 18.00 8.59 -20.92
CA SER A 40 18.81 9.12 -22.04
C SER A 40 18.24 10.41 -22.65
N GLY A 41 17.18 11.01 -22.07
CA GLY A 41 16.55 12.23 -22.59
C GLY A 41 15.79 12.05 -23.92
N HIS A 42 15.57 10.83 -24.39
CA HIS A 42 14.90 10.55 -25.65
C HIS A 42 13.36 10.59 -25.50
N TYR A 43 12.77 11.75 -25.23
CA TYR A 43 11.35 11.90 -24.90
C TYR A 43 10.39 11.52 -26.04
N SER A 44 10.76 11.70 -27.31
CA SER A 44 9.98 11.22 -28.44
C SER A 44 9.85 9.69 -28.45
N LYS A 45 10.95 9.00 -28.10
CA LYS A 45 10.97 7.54 -27.97
C LYS A 45 10.14 7.08 -26.75
N VAL A 46 10.14 7.82 -25.66
CA VAL A 46 9.26 7.56 -24.51
C VAL A 46 7.80 7.59 -24.97
N LYS A 47 7.36 8.65 -25.67
CA LYS A 47 5.99 8.77 -26.19
C LYS A 47 5.62 7.59 -27.10
N SER A 48 6.52 7.20 -28.03
CA SER A 48 6.28 6.06 -28.93
C SER A 48 6.17 4.73 -28.17
N LEU A 49 6.97 4.51 -27.14
CA LEU A 49 6.91 3.30 -26.31
C LEU A 49 5.65 3.28 -25.42
N GLN A 50 5.23 4.42 -24.89
CA GLN A 50 3.97 4.55 -24.15
C GLN A 50 2.78 4.24 -25.06
N TRP A 51 2.80 4.74 -26.30
CA TRP A 51 1.79 4.42 -27.31
C TRP A 51 1.75 2.92 -27.61
N LEU A 52 2.90 2.31 -27.89
CA LEU A 52 3.00 0.88 -28.15
C LEU A 52 2.46 0.04 -26.99
N LEU A 53 2.79 0.42 -25.74
CA LEU A 53 2.31 -0.28 -24.55
C LEU A 53 0.78 -0.18 -24.44
N THR A 54 0.22 1.02 -24.54
CA THR A 54 -1.23 1.26 -24.37
C THR A 54 -2.08 0.67 -25.48
N HIS A 55 -1.50 0.37 -26.66
CA HIS A 55 -2.18 -0.27 -27.78
C HIS A 55 -2.03 -1.80 -27.77
N SER A 56 -1.10 -2.35 -26.96
CA SER A 56 -0.85 -3.79 -26.96
C SER A 56 -1.99 -4.59 -26.31
N PHE A 57 -2.31 -5.75 -26.90
CA PHE A 57 -3.28 -6.69 -26.34
C PHE A 57 -2.92 -7.10 -24.90
N TYR A 58 -1.65 -7.43 -24.67
CA TYR A 58 -1.19 -7.90 -23.37
C TYR A 58 -1.35 -6.85 -22.26
N ALA A 59 -1.04 -5.58 -22.52
CA ALA A 59 -1.23 -4.52 -21.54
C ALA A 59 -2.71 -4.26 -21.23
N LYS A 60 -3.58 -4.31 -22.24
CA LYS A 60 -5.05 -4.22 -22.08
C LYS A 60 -5.58 -5.39 -21.25
N ALA A 61 -5.15 -6.61 -21.57
CA ALA A 61 -5.53 -7.80 -20.81
C ALA A 61 -5.10 -7.70 -19.32
N LEU A 62 -3.85 -7.27 -19.05
CA LEU A 62 -3.36 -7.04 -17.70
C LEU A 62 -4.13 -5.92 -16.98
N ALA A 63 -4.52 -4.86 -17.67
CA ALA A 63 -5.34 -3.79 -17.08
C ALA A 63 -6.72 -4.32 -16.65
N VAL A 64 -7.39 -5.11 -17.50
CA VAL A 64 -8.65 -5.78 -17.16
C VAL A 64 -8.44 -6.75 -15.98
N LYS A 65 -7.39 -7.57 -16.03
CA LYS A 65 -7.06 -8.50 -14.93
C LYS A 65 -6.87 -7.75 -13.61
N ARG A 66 -6.13 -6.65 -13.61
CA ARG A 66 -5.85 -5.85 -12.42
C ARG A 66 -7.12 -5.33 -11.75
N VAL A 67 -8.05 -4.77 -12.53
CA VAL A 67 -9.29 -4.20 -11.98
C VAL A 67 -10.30 -5.25 -11.56
N THR A 68 -10.25 -6.45 -12.14
CA THR A 68 -11.13 -7.57 -11.80
C THR A 68 -10.58 -8.49 -10.70
N SER A 69 -9.32 -8.32 -10.28
CA SER A 69 -8.70 -9.11 -9.20
C SER A 69 -8.54 -8.35 -7.88
N ASN A 70 -8.54 -7.01 -7.90
CA ASN A 70 -8.33 -6.18 -6.70
C ASN A 70 -9.56 -6.15 -5.77
N PRO A 71 -9.42 -5.64 -4.52
CA PRO A 71 -10.55 -5.52 -3.58
C PRO A 71 -11.74 -4.72 -4.12
N GLY A 72 -11.50 -3.75 -5.01
CA GLY A 72 -12.53 -2.91 -5.63
C GLY A 72 -13.37 -3.60 -6.72
N LYS A 73 -13.06 -4.85 -7.09
CA LYS A 73 -13.74 -5.60 -8.15
C LYS A 73 -15.27 -5.75 -7.98
N LYS A 74 -15.75 -5.67 -6.73
CA LYS A 74 -17.18 -5.75 -6.39
C LYS A 74 -17.86 -4.38 -6.29
N THR A 75 -17.17 -3.30 -6.63
CA THR A 75 -17.69 -1.93 -6.50
C THR A 75 -17.87 -1.35 -7.89
N ALA A 76 -19.11 -1.18 -8.33
CA ALA A 76 -19.45 -0.59 -9.62
C ALA A 76 -19.33 0.94 -9.62
N GLY A 77 -19.16 1.55 -10.79
CA GLY A 77 -19.27 2.98 -11.03
C GLY A 77 -20.72 3.47 -11.07
N VAL A 78 -21.00 4.51 -11.86
CA VAL A 78 -22.35 5.05 -12.11
C VAL A 78 -23.17 4.15 -13.02
N ASP A 79 -22.50 3.35 -13.86
CA ASP A 79 -23.07 2.39 -14.80
C ASP A 79 -23.58 1.11 -14.14
N HIS A 80 -23.24 0.88 -12.88
CA HIS A 80 -23.53 -0.35 -12.13
C HIS A 80 -22.94 -1.63 -12.77
N GLU A 81 -22.04 -1.51 -13.76
CA GLU A 81 -21.42 -2.64 -14.43
C GLU A 81 -20.27 -3.27 -13.61
N LEU A 82 -20.20 -4.61 -13.65
CA LEU A 82 -19.10 -5.41 -13.10
C LEU A 82 -18.71 -6.50 -14.11
N TRP A 83 -17.40 -6.73 -14.28
CA TRP A 83 -16.87 -7.77 -15.15
C TRP A 83 -16.59 -9.04 -14.36
N THR A 84 -17.62 -9.86 -14.15
CA THR A 84 -17.53 -11.08 -13.34
C THR A 84 -17.23 -12.33 -14.17
N THR A 85 -17.71 -12.40 -15.42
CA THR A 85 -17.52 -13.55 -16.31
C THR A 85 -16.28 -13.42 -17.18
N SER A 86 -15.74 -14.52 -17.67
CA SER A 86 -14.62 -14.58 -18.62
C SER A 86 -14.93 -13.87 -19.92
N GLN A 87 -16.14 -14.06 -20.44
CA GLN A 87 -16.61 -13.39 -21.65
C GLN A 87 -16.61 -11.87 -21.49
N ALA A 88 -17.20 -11.33 -20.40
CA ALA A 88 -17.21 -9.90 -20.13
C ALA A 88 -15.79 -9.31 -20.02
N LYS A 89 -14.83 -10.06 -19.47
CA LYS A 89 -13.42 -9.63 -19.40
C LYS A 89 -12.76 -9.61 -20.78
N MET A 90 -13.03 -10.60 -21.64
CA MET A 90 -12.51 -10.60 -23.02
C MET A 90 -13.08 -9.45 -23.85
N GLU A 91 -14.38 -9.23 -23.78
CA GLU A 91 -15.04 -8.09 -24.43
C GLU A 91 -14.48 -6.75 -23.94
N ALA A 92 -14.19 -6.64 -22.63
CA ALA A 92 -13.61 -5.44 -22.05
C ALA A 92 -12.24 -5.10 -22.67
N ILE A 93 -11.40 -6.10 -23.01
CA ILE A 93 -10.10 -5.87 -23.67
C ILE A 93 -10.30 -5.13 -25.01
N SER A 94 -11.27 -5.55 -25.81
CA SER A 94 -11.58 -4.94 -27.11
C SER A 94 -12.14 -3.51 -26.99
N LYS A 95 -12.84 -3.23 -25.87
CA LYS A 95 -13.45 -1.92 -25.56
C LYS A 95 -12.42 -0.88 -25.07
N LEU A 96 -11.19 -1.30 -24.68
CA LEU A 96 -10.12 -0.39 -24.28
C LEU A 96 -9.44 0.23 -25.50
N LYS A 97 -10.11 1.20 -26.10
CA LYS A 97 -9.63 1.96 -27.26
C LYS A 97 -9.60 3.45 -26.92
N ARG A 98 -8.54 4.15 -27.31
CA ARG A 98 -8.38 5.60 -27.10
C ARG A 98 -9.34 6.39 -27.99
N ARG A 99 -9.50 6.01 -29.26
CA ARG A 99 -10.40 6.68 -30.22
C ARG A 99 -11.85 6.49 -29.77
N GLY A 100 -12.59 7.58 -29.69
CA GLY A 100 -13.99 7.58 -29.26
C GLY A 100 -14.20 7.33 -27.74
N TYR A 101 -13.12 7.26 -26.96
CA TYR A 101 -13.25 7.10 -25.51
C TYR A 101 -13.71 8.40 -24.84
N GLN A 102 -14.77 8.27 -24.04
CA GLN A 102 -15.25 9.29 -23.11
C GLN A 102 -15.42 8.62 -21.74
N PRO A 103 -14.80 9.17 -20.68
CA PRO A 103 -15.04 8.69 -19.31
C PRO A 103 -16.44 9.07 -18.88
N GLN A 104 -17.01 8.23 -18.02
CA GLN A 104 -18.28 8.56 -17.37
C GLN A 104 -18.04 9.37 -16.10
N PRO A 105 -19.04 10.14 -15.62
CA PRO A 105 -18.96 10.81 -14.34
C PRO A 105 -18.67 9.82 -13.22
N LEU A 106 -17.95 10.27 -12.19
CA LEU A 106 -17.55 9.43 -11.07
C LEU A 106 -18.70 9.26 -10.08
N ARG A 107 -18.89 8.06 -9.52
CA ARG A 107 -19.84 7.84 -8.45
C ARG A 107 -19.27 8.31 -7.11
N ARG A 108 -19.84 9.36 -6.51
CA ARG A 108 -19.41 9.88 -5.22
C ARG A 108 -19.95 9.05 -4.06
N VAL A 109 -19.06 8.69 -3.13
CA VAL A 109 -19.39 8.05 -1.85
C VAL A 109 -18.59 8.72 -0.74
N TYR A 110 -19.06 8.64 0.49
CA TYR A 110 -18.42 9.29 1.63
C TYR A 110 -17.95 8.26 2.64
N ILE A 111 -16.69 8.36 3.03
CA ILE A 111 -16.07 7.49 4.04
C ILE A 111 -15.76 8.32 5.29
N PRO A 112 -16.15 7.88 6.50
CA PRO A 112 -15.88 8.62 7.72
C PRO A 112 -14.36 8.66 8.02
N LYS A 113 -13.85 9.87 8.28
CA LYS A 113 -12.49 10.09 8.80
C LYS A 113 -12.46 9.87 10.32
N LYS A 114 -11.26 9.68 10.89
CA LYS A 114 -11.08 9.52 12.35
C LYS A 114 -11.56 10.73 13.17
N ASN A 115 -11.55 11.92 12.58
CA ASN A 115 -12.02 13.17 13.22
C ASN A 115 -13.52 13.43 13.05
N GLY A 116 -14.30 12.47 12.58
CA GLY A 116 -15.73 12.60 12.34
C GLY A 116 -16.13 13.29 11.03
N LYS A 117 -15.21 13.96 10.33
CA LYS A 117 -15.46 14.51 8.99
C LYS A 117 -15.56 13.40 7.95
N MET A 118 -16.29 13.63 6.88
CA MET A 118 -16.42 12.69 5.78
C MET A 118 -15.36 12.95 4.71
N ARG A 119 -14.75 11.86 4.19
CA ARG A 119 -13.87 11.92 3.02
C ARG A 119 -14.67 11.54 1.78
N PRO A 120 -14.80 12.43 0.79
CA PRO A 120 -15.38 12.07 -0.48
C PRO A 120 -14.46 11.09 -1.22
N LEU A 121 -15.02 10.03 -1.77
CA LEU A 121 -14.35 9.07 -2.63
C LEU A 121 -15.11 8.99 -3.95
N SER A 122 -14.41 9.13 -5.06
CA SER A 122 -14.97 9.14 -6.41
C SER A 122 -14.65 7.83 -7.10
N ILE A 123 -15.67 7.04 -7.43
CA ILE A 123 -15.52 5.69 -7.97
C ILE A 123 -15.76 5.73 -9.49
N PRO A 124 -14.72 5.51 -10.33
CA PRO A 124 -14.87 5.40 -11.78
C PRO A 124 -15.56 4.08 -12.16
N THR A 125 -16.09 4.01 -13.38
CA THR A 125 -16.61 2.76 -13.97
C THR A 125 -15.50 1.72 -14.11
N MET A 126 -15.86 0.45 -14.34
CA MET A 126 -14.86 -0.60 -14.59
C MET A 126 -14.01 -0.29 -15.82
N LYS A 127 -14.64 0.25 -16.89
CA LYS A 127 -13.96 0.67 -18.11
C LYS A 127 -12.95 1.79 -17.82
N ASP A 128 -13.35 2.82 -17.07
CA ASP A 128 -12.48 3.95 -16.77
C ASP A 128 -11.32 3.52 -15.86
N ARG A 129 -11.57 2.66 -14.87
CA ARG A 129 -10.49 2.07 -14.04
C ARG A 129 -9.49 1.28 -14.88
N ALA A 130 -9.96 0.50 -15.85
CA ALA A 130 -9.10 -0.28 -16.72
C ALA A 130 -8.29 0.62 -17.67
N MET A 131 -8.91 1.67 -18.25
CA MET A 131 -8.21 2.69 -19.05
C MET A 131 -7.14 3.40 -18.22
N GLN A 132 -7.47 3.88 -17.01
CA GLN A 132 -6.52 4.50 -16.11
C GLN A 132 -5.38 3.55 -15.74
N THR A 133 -5.66 2.27 -15.49
CA THR A 133 -4.64 1.26 -15.19
C THR A 133 -3.72 1.01 -16.38
N LEU A 134 -4.27 0.96 -17.59
CA LEU A 134 -3.52 0.79 -18.83
C LEU A 134 -2.51 1.94 -19.04
N TYR A 135 -2.97 3.17 -18.91
CA TYR A 135 -2.10 4.35 -19.06
C TYR A 135 -1.13 4.50 -17.86
N LYS A 136 -1.52 4.07 -16.67
CA LYS A 136 -0.63 3.99 -15.52
C LYS A 136 0.56 3.06 -15.79
N PHE A 137 0.37 1.91 -16.44
CA PHE A 137 1.50 1.03 -16.81
C PHE A 137 2.53 1.72 -17.69
N ALA A 138 2.11 2.66 -18.54
CA ALA A 138 2.99 3.44 -19.40
C ALA A 138 3.61 4.66 -18.70
N LEU A 139 2.92 5.25 -17.71
CA LEU A 139 3.36 6.45 -17.00
C LEU A 139 4.27 6.13 -15.81
N GLU A 140 4.00 5.05 -15.05
CA GLU A 140 4.79 4.69 -13.85
C GLU A 140 6.29 4.56 -14.09
N PRO A 141 6.79 3.98 -15.20
CA PRO A 141 8.23 3.94 -15.46
C PRO A 141 8.88 5.32 -15.55
N VAL A 142 8.16 6.31 -16.10
CA VAL A 142 8.63 7.70 -16.16
C VAL A 142 8.57 8.31 -14.76
N ALA A 143 7.45 8.16 -14.07
CA ALA A 143 7.27 8.66 -12.70
C ALA A 143 8.38 8.15 -11.76
N GLU A 144 8.67 6.83 -11.77
CA GLU A 144 9.71 6.26 -10.93
C GLU A 144 11.14 6.70 -11.32
N THR A 145 11.35 7.10 -12.58
CA THR A 145 12.65 7.60 -13.03
C THR A 145 12.92 9.03 -12.58
N CYS A 146 11.87 9.83 -12.44
CA CYS A 146 11.95 11.26 -12.09
C CYS A 146 11.60 11.55 -10.62
N ALA A 147 11.13 10.56 -9.88
CA ALA A 147 10.67 10.73 -8.51
C ALA A 147 11.78 11.11 -7.54
N ASP A 148 11.43 11.92 -6.55
CA ASP A 148 12.32 12.24 -5.43
C ASP A 148 12.79 10.96 -4.72
N PRO A 149 14.08 10.79 -4.41
CA PRO A 149 14.64 9.58 -3.81
C PRO A 149 13.97 9.20 -2.49
N ASN A 150 13.66 10.18 -1.64
CA ASN A 150 13.08 9.99 -0.32
C ASN A 150 11.55 10.18 -0.28
N SER A 151 10.88 9.98 -1.41
CA SER A 151 9.43 9.85 -1.54
C SER A 151 9.01 8.39 -1.54
N TYR A 152 8.03 7.99 -0.73
CA TYR A 152 7.70 6.59 -0.47
C TYR A 152 6.23 6.23 -0.73
N GLY A 153 5.30 7.18 -0.59
CA GLY A 153 3.86 6.92 -0.69
C GLY A 153 3.42 6.52 -2.11
N PHE A 154 2.58 5.49 -2.22
CA PHE A 154 1.99 4.99 -3.48
C PHE A 154 2.98 4.54 -4.56
N ARG A 155 4.26 4.47 -4.26
CA ARG A 155 5.30 4.03 -5.19
C ARG A 155 5.52 2.51 -5.10
N PRO A 156 5.77 1.81 -6.23
CA PRO A 156 5.99 0.38 -6.23
C PRO A 156 7.25 -0.03 -5.47
N GLY A 157 7.16 -1.11 -4.70
CA GLY A 157 8.25 -1.64 -3.88
C GLY A 157 8.58 -0.84 -2.61
N ARG A 158 7.91 0.30 -2.37
CA ARG A 158 8.08 1.17 -1.21
C ARG A 158 6.91 1.04 -0.23
N SER A 159 7.16 1.36 1.04
CA SER A 159 6.17 1.23 2.12
C SER A 159 6.33 2.34 3.17
N THR A 160 5.37 2.44 4.07
CA THR A 160 5.47 3.31 5.25
C THR A 160 6.70 3.01 6.11
N HIS A 161 7.11 1.74 6.16
CA HIS A 161 8.28 1.32 6.93
C HIS A 161 9.59 1.86 6.33
N ASP A 162 9.67 2.01 5.00
CA ASP A 162 10.83 2.63 4.34
C ASP A 162 10.96 4.10 4.73
N ALA A 163 9.84 4.84 4.79
CA ALA A 163 9.82 6.24 5.25
C ALA A 163 10.22 6.36 6.73
N ILE A 164 9.72 5.48 7.60
CA ILE A 164 10.06 5.47 9.02
C ILE A 164 11.54 5.11 9.24
N GLU A 165 12.09 4.16 8.49
CA GLU A 165 13.52 3.81 8.58
C GLU A 165 14.39 4.93 8.02
N GLN A 166 13.91 5.71 7.03
CA GLN A 166 14.59 6.93 6.60
C GLN A 166 14.61 7.99 7.71
N CYS A 167 13.50 8.21 8.42
CA CYS A 167 13.50 9.08 9.59
C CYS A 167 14.51 8.62 10.66
N PHE A 168 14.58 7.31 10.91
CA PHE A 168 15.59 6.75 11.81
C PHE A 168 17.01 7.07 11.31
N THR A 169 17.28 6.87 10.04
CA THR A 169 18.60 7.14 9.42
C THR A 169 19.01 8.59 9.59
N CYS A 170 18.09 9.54 9.38
CA CYS A 170 18.35 10.98 9.46
C CYS A 170 18.56 11.46 10.92
N LEU A 171 17.88 10.86 11.90
CA LEU A 171 17.73 11.42 13.25
C LEU A 171 18.47 10.67 14.36
N ASN A 172 19.05 9.47 14.11
CA ASN A 172 19.53 8.58 15.17
C ASN A 172 20.89 8.95 15.77
N LYS A 173 21.72 9.74 15.07
CA LYS A 173 23.09 10.08 15.50
C LYS A 173 23.10 11.28 16.45
N GLY A 174 24.16 11.40 17.26
CA GLY A 174 24.32 12.54 18.18
C GLY A 174 24.40 13.90 17.48
N LYS A 175 25.03 13.96 16.29
CA LYS A 175 25.14 15.17 15.45
C LYS A 175 23.97 15.34 14.47
N SER A 176 22.94 14.47 14.51
CA SER A 176 21.75 14.59 13.67
C SER A 176 20.97 15.88 13.95
N PRO A 177 20.17 16.36 12.98
CA PRO A 177 19.29 17.50 13.21
C PRO A 177 18.34 17.25 14.38
N VAL A 178 17.95 18.33 15.04
CA VAL A 178 17.03 18.29 16.19
C VAL A 178 15.71 19.00 15.93
N TRP A 179 15.62 19.79 14.85
CA TRP A 179 14.42 20.49 14.46
C TRP A 179 13.77 19.86 13.23
N ILE A 180 12.47 19.69 13.30
CA ILE A 180 11.67 19.01 12.29
C ILE A 180 10.49 19.90 11.90
N LEU A 181 10.36 20.19 10.61
CA LEU A 181 9.16 20.73 10.00
C LEU A 181 8.26 19.57 9.60
N GLU A 182 7.11 19.47 10.24
CA GLU A 182 6.01 18.56 9.83
C GLU A 182 5.12 19.31 8.83
N GLY A 183 4.99 18.83 7.60
CA GLY A 183 4.21 19.45 6.55
C GLY A 183 3.02 18.62 6.13
N ASP A 184 1.84 19.24 6.07
CA ASP A 184 0.60 18.65 5.54
C ASP A 184 0.04 19.56 4.45
N ILE A 185 -0.33 18.99 3.30
CA ILE A 185 -0.87 19.76 2.17
C ILE A 185 -2.40 19.81 2.29
N LYS A 186 -2.97 21.00 2.31
CA LYS A 186 -4.42 21.22 2.43
C LYS A 186 -5.14 20.68 1.20
N GLY A 187 -5.97 19.62 1.39
CA GLY A 187 -6.79 19.09 0.31
C GLY A 187 -6.01 18.72 -0.96
N CYS A 188 -4.83 18.10 -0.84
CA CYS A 188 -3.89 17.89 -1.95
C CYS A 188 -4.57 17.40 -3.24
N PHE A 189 -5.45 16.39 -3.15
CA PHE A 189 -6.18 15.88 -4.30
C PHE A 189 -7.26 16.82 -4.84
N ASP A 190 -7.74 17.77 -4.04
CA ASP A 190 -8.88 18.60 -4.39
C ASP A 190 -8.47 19.93 -5.05
N HIS A 191 -7.18 20.32 -4.98
CA HIS A 191 -6.70 21.64 -5.39
C HIS A 191 -5.56 21.64 -6.42
N ILE A 192 -5.12 20.46 -6.93
CA ILE A 192 -4.08 20.44 -7.97
C ILE A 192 -4.61 21.14 -9.22
N ARG A 193 -3.90 22.15 -9.71
CA ARG A 193 -4.25 22.88 -10.92
C ARG A 193 -4.19 21.97 -12.15
N HIS A 194 -5.28 21.89 -12.92
CA HIS A 194 -5.37 21.04 -14.12
C HIS A 194 -4.36 21.45 -15.20
N GLU A 195 -4.21 22.74 -15.43
CA GLU A 195 -3.25 23.29 -16.40
C GLU A 195 -1.83 22.78 -16.12
N TRP A 196 -1.40 22.88 -14.84
CA TRP A 196 -0.08 22.39 -14.46
C TRP A 196 0.09 20.89 -14.78
N MET A 197 -0.93 20.06 -14.48
CA MET A 197 -0.87 18.63 -14.79
C MET A 197 -0.80 18.36 -16.29
N LEU A 198 -1.57 19.08 -17.09
CA LEU A 198 -1.62 18.92 -18.55
C LEU A 198 -0.29 19.31 -19.23
N GLU A 199 0.42 20.29 -18.69
CA GLU A 199 1.71 20.77 -19.20
C GLU A 199 2.88 19.87 -18.75
N ASN A 200 2.86 19.37 -17.51
CA ASN A 200 4.03 18.76 -16.89
C ASN A 200 3.99 17.24 -16.81
N ILE A 201 2.84 16.59 -16.96
CA ILE A 201 2.74 15.13 -16.89
C ILE A 201 2.87 14.52 -18.29
N PRO A 202 3.91 13.69 -18.55
CA PRO A 202 4.22 13.18 -19.89
C PRO A 202 3.32 12.00 -20.29
N MET A 203 2.05 12.30 -20.54
CA MET A 203 1.06 11.35 -21.06
C MET A 203 0.15 12.01 -22.11
N ASP A 204 -0.82 11.27 -22.65
CA ASP A 204 -1.85 11.82 -23.56
C ASP A 204 -2.66 12.91 -22.82
N ALA A 205 -2.38 14.19 -23.14
CA ALA A 205 -2.99 15.34 -22.48
C ALA A 205 -4.51 15.40 -22.67
N GLN A 206 -5.02 15.05 -23.86
CA GLN A 206 -6.47 15.02 -24.12
C GLN A 206 -7.19 13.97 -23.26
N LEU A 207 -6.53 12.82 -23.03
CA LEU A 207 -7.09 11.78 -22.19
C LEU A 207 -7.03 12.16 -20.71
N LEU A 208 -5.92 12.78 -20.29
CA LEU A 208 -5.78 13.30 -18.93
C LEU A 208 -6.86 14.36 -18.66
N GLU A 209 -7.04 15.32 -19.56
CA GLU A 209 -8.07 16.35 -19.45
C GLU A 209 -9.47 15.75 -19.31
N LYS A 210 -9.81 14.75 -20.13
CA LYS A 210 -11.10 14.05 -20.02
C LYS A 210 -11.31 13.43 -18.63
N TRP A 211 -10.29 12.83 -18.02
CA TRP A 211 -10.40 12.26 -16.69
C TRP A 211 -10.53 13.34 -15.60
N LEU A 212 -9.83 14.44 -15.76
CA LEU A 212 -9.91 15.57 -14.80
C LEU A 212 -11.27 16.25 -14.87
N LYS A 213 -11.84 16.36 -16.08
CA LYS A 213 -13.11 17.07 -16.35
C LYS A 213 -14.35 16.17 -16.42
N CYS A 214 -14.28 14.89 -16.01
CA CYS A 214 -15.42 13.98 -16.14
C CYS A 214 -16.57 14.23 -15.14
N GLY A 215 -16.40 15.09 -14.14
CA GLY A 215 -17.41 15.38 -13.12
C GLY A 215 -17.74 14.19 -12.22
N PHE A 216 -18.76 14.35 -11.39
CA PHE A 216 -19.21 13.28 -10.49
C PHE A 216 -20.73 13.32 -10.25
N VAL A 217 -21.29 12.18 -9.89
CA VAL A 217 -22.70 12.04 -9.48
C VAL A 217 -22.73 11.83 -7.97
N ASP A 218 -23.45 12.71 -7.27
CA ASP A 218 -23.75 12.60 -5.85
C ASP A 218 -25.27 12.64 -5.64
N ARG A 219 -25.80 11.66 -4.90
CA ARG A 219 -27.25 11.54 -4.61
C ARG A 219 -28.14 11.71 -5.85
N LYS A 220 -27.75 11.10 -6.97
CA LYS A 220 -28.43 11.16 -8.29
C LYS A 220 -28.36 12.52 -9.00
N LYS A 221 -27.64 13.50 -8.48
CA LYS A 221 -27.40 14.78 -9.15
C LYS A 221 -26.00 14.76 -9.77
N LEU A 222 -25.93 15.22 -11.03
CA LEU A 222 -24.66 15.39 -11.74
C LEU A 222 -24.06 16.74 -11.32
N PHE A 223 -22.81 16.71 -10.89
CA PHE A 223 -21.99 17.89 -10.64
C PHE A 223 -20.95 17.99 -11.76
N PRO A 224 -20.81 19.15 -12.40
CA PRO A 224 -19.80 19.36 -13.42
C PRO A 224 -18.41 19.24 -12.81
N SER A 225 -17.40 19.20 -13.67
CA SER A 225 -16.00 19.23 -13.24
C SER A 225 -15.63 20.57 -12.63
N THR A 226 -14.66 20.52 -11.74
CA THR A 226 -13.90 21.71 -11.29
C THR A 226 -12.72 21.95 -12.25
N GLU A 227 -12.13 23.14 -12.20
CA GLU A 227 -10.89 23.44 -12.93
C GLU A 227 -9.63 22.98 -12.17
N GLU A 228 -9.82 22.45 -10.98
CA GLU A 228 -8.76 21.95 -10.11
C GLU A 228 -9.15 20.59 -9.49
N GLY A 229 -8.14 19.88 -9.05
CA GLY A 229 -8.25 18.63 -8.33
C GLY A 229 -8.11 17.38 -9.20
N ALA A 230 -7.58 16.33 -8.60
CA ALA A 230 -7.54 14.99 -9.17
C ALA A 230 -8.52 14.07 -8.44
N PRO A 231 -9.36 13.28 -9.14
CA PRO A 231 -10.38 12.46 -8.51
C PRO A 231 -9.82 11.47 -7.48
N GLN A 232 -10.21 11.59 -6.20
CA GLN A 232 -9.84 10.60 -5.18
C GLN A 232 -10.55 9.27 -5.44
N GLY A 233 -9.78 8.22 -5.79
CA GLY A 233 -10.29 6.88 -6.06
C GLY A 233 -10.04 6.36 -7.48
N GLY A 234 -9.51 7.19 -8.37
CA GLY A 234 -9.00 6.77 -9.68
C GLY A 234 -7.74 5.89 -9.52
N ALA A 235 -7.57 4.93 -10.43
CA ALA A 235 -6.42 4.03 -10.40
C ALA A 235 -5.09 4.74 -10.68
N ILE A 236 -5.09 5.82 -11.44
CA ILE A 236 -3.91 6.61 -11.82
C ILE A 236 -3.66 7.81 -10.88
N SER A 237 -4.70 8.29 -10.17
CA SER A 237 -4.62 9.53 -9.36
C SER A 237 -3.47 9.58 -8.36
N PRO A 238 -3.10 8.48 -7.66
CA PRO A 238 -1.93 8.51 -6.77
C PRO A 238 -0.61 8.76 -7.51
N THR A 239 -0.47 8.26 -8.73
CA THR A 239 0.72 8.49 -9.56
C THR A 239 0.78 9.94 -10.04
N LEU A 240 -0.35 10.50 -10.48
CA LEU A 240 -0.47 11.91 -10.88
C LEU A 240 -0.10 12.84 -9.71
N MET A 241 -0.65 12.59 -8.51
CA MET A 241 -0.33 13.35 -7.31
C MET A 241 1.16 13.28 -6.97
N ASN A 242 1.77 12.08 -7.00
CA ASN A 242 3.20 11.97 -6.73
C ASN A 242 4.03 12.77 -7.75
N MET A 243 3.73 12.67 -9.05
CA MET A 243 4.43 13.45 -10.09
C MET A 243 4.25 14.94 -9.91
N THR A 244 3.11 15.40 -9.37
CA THR A 244 2.88 16.81 -9.03
C THR A 244 3.77 17.25 -7.87
N LEU A 245 4.05 16.40 -6.90
CA LEU A 245 4.84 16.73 -5.72
C LEU A 245 6.33 16.37 -5.85
N ASP A 246 6.69 15.55 -6.85
CA ASP A 246 8.09 15.21 -7.11
C ASP A 246 8.87 16.42 -7.63
N GLY A 247 10.14 16.48 -7.24
CA GLY A 247 11.04 17.60 -7.49
C GLY A 247 11.18 18.56 -6.31
N LEU A 248 10.35 18.44 -5.25
CA LEU A 248 10.49 19.30 -4.08
C LEU A 248 11.82 19.06 -3.35
N GLU A 249 12.22 17.79 -3.18
CA GLU A 249 13.52 17.47 -2.57
C GLU A 249 14.67 18.05 -3.38
N ARG A 250 14.62 17.97 -4.70
CA ARG A 250 15.63 18.52 -5.59
C ARG A 250 15.70 20.04 -5.51
N VAL A 251 14.56 20.73 -5.57
CA VAL A 251 14.50 22.21 -5.46
C VAL A 251 15.06 22.69 -4.12
N LEU A 252 14.76 21.99 -3.03
CA LEU A 252 15.32 22.31 -1.72
C LEU A 252 16.84 22.12 -1.71
N GLN A 253 17.37 21.05 -2.29
CA GLN A 253 18.81 20.78 -2.38
C GLN A 253 19.55 21.79 -3.27
N GLU A 254 18.92 22.22 -4.36
CA GLU A 254 19.49 23.22 -5.29
C GLU A 254 19.54 24.62 -4.68
N ARG A 255 18.47 25.02 -3.95
CA ARG A 255 18.39 26.35 -3.34
C ARG A 255 19.11 26.46 -1.99
N LEU A 256 19.20 25.34 -1.27
CA LEU A 256 19.82 25.25 0.06
C LEU A 256 20.92 24.17 0.06
N PRO A 257 21.99 24.34 -0.73
CA PRO A 257 23.06 23.37 -0.84
C PRO A 257 23.75 23.12 0.51
N SER A 258 24.20 21.91 0.77
CA SER A 258 24.93 21.55 1.99
C SER A 258 25.96 20.46 1.65
N PRO A 259 27.23 20.60 2.06
CA PRO A 259 27.77 21.71 2.88
C PRO A 259 27.95 23.02 2.13
N GLN A 260 27.96 24.11 2.87
CA GLN A 260 28.37 25.45 2.39
C GLN A 260 29.67 25.85 3.06
N TYR A 261 30.50 26.67 2.36
CA TYR A 261 31.72 27.24 2.93
C TYR A 261 31.46 28.70 3.27
N ILE A 262 31.32 29.00 4.57
CA ILE A 262 30.96 30.34 5.07
C ILE A 262 32.04 30.78 6.07
N ASN A 263 32.63 31.95 5.87
CA ASN A 263 33.64 32.55 6.75
C ASN A 263 34.79 31.61 7.13
N GLY A 264 35.32 30.86 6.17
CA GLY A 264 36.42 29.93 6.40
C GLY A 264 36.05 28.62 7.07
N LYS A 265 34.76 28.33 7.31
CA LYS A 265 34.27 27.12 7.95
C LYS A 265 33.22 26.40 7.11
N THR A 266 33.27 25.08 7.14
CA THR A 266 32.24 24.23 6.51
C THR A 266 31.01 24.22 7.38
N HIS A 267 29.90 24.70 6.82
CA HIS A 267 28.58 24.75 7.46
C HIS A 267 27.65 23.69 6.88
N PHE A 268 26.88 23.01 7.74
CA PHE A 268 25.90 22.00 7.37
C PHE A 268 24.51 22.42 7.86
N ASN A 269 23.58 22.70 6.96
CA ASN A 269 22.20 23.04 7.29
C ASN A 269 21.37 21.86 7.84
N LYS A 270 21.94 20.64 7.82
CA LYS A 270 21.33 19.41 8.31
C LYS A 270 19.95 19.11 7.73
N MET A 271 19.67 19.60 6.54
CA MET A 271 18.41 19.39 5.85
C MET A 271 18.31 17.96 5.33
N ASN A 272 17.22 17.28 5.63
CA ASN A 272 16.81 16.01 5.04
C ASN A 272 15.32 16.08 4.74
N PHE A 273 14.91 15.42 3.67
CA PHE A 273 13.52 15.35 3.23
C PHE A 273 13.01 13.91 3.30
N VAL A 274 11.79 13.71 3.83
CA VAL A 274 11.10 12.40 3.82
C VAL A 274 9.63 12.64 3.53
N ARG A 275 9.11 12.07 2.44
CA ARG A 275 7.72 12.25 2.02
C ARG A 275 6.99 10.91 1.88
N TYR A 276 5.75 10.90 2.35
CA TYR A 276 4.82 9.81 2.10
C TYR A 276 3.49 10.37 1.58
N ALA A 277 3.31 10.37 0.26
CA ALA A 277 2.18 11.02 -0.40
C ALA A 277 2.13 12.54 -0.11
N ASP A 278 1.08 13.01 0.53
CA ASP A 278 0.85 14.40 0.96
C ASP A 278 1.46 14.75 2.32
N ASP A 279 1.82 13.75 3.13
CA ASP A 279 2.51 13.94 4.42
C ASP A 279 4.03 13.97 4.20
N PHE A 280 4.74 14.98 4.73
CA PHE A 280 6.20 15.04 4.65
C PHE A 280 6.83 15.66 5.90
N ILE A 281 8.11 15.36 6.10
CA ILE A 281 8.95 16.02 7.10
C ILE A 281 10.21 16.58 6.43
N ILE A 282 10.67 17.73 6.93
CA ILE A 282 11.97 18.31 6.57
C ILE A 282 12.71 18.58 7.87
N THR A 283 13.97 18.14 7.95
CA THR A 283 14.81 18.43 9.10
C THR A 283 15.67 19.65 8.84
N GLY A 284 16.13 20.33 9.88
CA GLY A 284 17.03 21.47 9.79
C GLY A 284 17.86 21.66 11.04
N GLU A 285 18.84 22.55 10.95
CA GLU A 285 19.74 22.87 12.05
C GLU A 285 19.10 23.74 13.14
N SER A 286 18.16 24.63 12.74
CA SER A 286 17.46 25.53 13.65
C SER A 286 15.99 25.73 13.23
N PRO A 287 15.12 26.25 14.11
CA PRO A 287 13.74 26.55 13.77
C PRO A 287 13.64 27.78 12.85
N GLU A 288 14.58 28.74 12.95
CA GLU A 288 14.68 29.91 12.08
C GLU A 288 14.98 29.47 10.64
N PHE A 289 15.98 28.62 10.43
CA PHE A 289 16.30 28.04 9.13
C PHE A 289 15.08 27.40 8.47
N LEU A 290 14.33 26.61 9.24
CA LEU A 290 13.12 25.95 8.74
C LEU A 290 12.00 26.95 8.40
N ARG A 291 11.86 28.04 9.19
CA ARG A 291 10.81 29.04 9.03
C ARG A 291 11.11 30.04 7.93
N GLU A 292 12.36 30.53 7.88
CA GLU A 292 12.74 31.68 7.05
C GLU A 292 13.30 31.27 5.69
N GLU A 293 13.93 30.10 5.60
CA GLU A 293 14.52 29.62 4.35
C GLU A 293 13.73 28.45 3.72
N VAL A 294 13.41 27.41 4.50
CA VAL A 294 12.76 26.21 3.95
C VAL A 294 11.30 26.44 3.61
N LEU A 295 10.51 26.99 4.54
CA LEU A 295 9.06 27.18 4.35
C LEU A 295 8.70 28.05 3.15
N PRO A 296 9.39 29.16 2.85
CA PRO A 296 9.11 29.97 1.65
C PRO A 296 9.29 29.17 0.36
N ILE A 297 10.35 28.38 0.26
CA ILE A 297 10.62 27.53 -0.92
C ILE A 297 9.51 26.50 -1.10
N VAL A 298 9.09 25.85 -0.01
CA VAL A 298 7.99 24.87 -0.04
C VAL A 298 6.69 25.52 -0.48
N ARG A 299 6.36 26.72 0.05
CA ARG A 299 5.15 27.46 -0.33
C ARG A 299 5.15 27.86 -1.80
N GLU A 300 6.26 28.38 -2.30
CA GLU A 300 6.43 28.74 -3.72
C GLU A 300 6.26 27.52 -4.62
N PHE A 301 6.93 26.39 -4.28
CA PHE A 301 6.82 25.15 -5.03
C PHE A 301 5.38 24.65 -5.12
N LEU A 302 4.64 24.71 -4.02
CA LEU A 302 3.25 24.28 -3.95
C LEU A 302 2.30 25.25 -4.68
N ALA A 303 2.52 26.56 -4.55
CA ALA A 303 1.65 27.60 -5.14
C ALA A 303 1.56 27.50 -6.67
N VAL A 304 2.69 27.26 -7.36
CA VAL A 304 2.72 27.02 -8.82
C VAL A 304 1.80 25.88 -9.23
N ARG A 305 1.60 24.89 -8.37
CA ARG A 305 0.78 23.69 -8.58
C ARG A 305 -0.66 23.87 -8.11
N GLY A 306 -1.04 25.05 -7.61
CA GLY A 306 -2.35 25.32 -7.02
C GLY A 306 -2.51 24.80 -5.58
N LEU A 307 -1.41 24.36 -4.96
CA LEU A 307 -1.43 23.72 -3.65
C LEU A 307 -1.00 24.69 -2.54
N GLN A 308 -1.47 24.42 -1.32
CA GLN A 308 -1.13 25.21 -0.13
C GLN A 308 -0.85 24.28 1.06
N LEU A 309 0.03 24.72 1.95
CA LEU A 309 0.23 24.07 3.24
C LEU A 309 -1.01 24.25 4.15
N SER A 310 -1.27 23.26 4.98
CA SER A 310 -2.26 23.35 6.05
C SER A 310 -1.61 24.07 7.24
N GLU A 311 -1.92 25.34 7.45
CA GLU A 311 -1.35 26.13 8.55
C GLU A 311 -1.62 25.50 9.93
N GLU A 312 -2.79 24.86 10.12
CA GLU A 312 -3.16 24.19 11.37
C GLU A 312 -2.33 22.96 11.68
N LYS A 313 -1.72 22.33 10.66
CA LYS A 313 -1.00 21.05 10.79
C LYS A 313 0.48 21.16 10.45
N THR A 314 0.90 22.29 9.92
CA THR A 314 2.32 22.54 9.63
C THR A 314 2.99 23.09 10.88
N MET A 315 3.90 22.33 11.47
CA MET A 315 4.53 22.65 12.74
C MET A 315 6.04 22.45 12.68
N ILE A 316 6.77 23.24 13.46
CA ILE A 316 8.20 23.04 13.70
C ILE A 316 8.34 22.49 15.12
N THR A 317 8.85 21.27 15.23
CA THR A 317 8.91 20.51 16.48
C THR A 317 10.36 20.17 16.83
N HIS A 318 10.73 20.25 18.10
CA HIS A 318 12.02 19.72 18.57
C HIS A 318 11.92 18.21 18.76
N ILE A 319 13.00 17.48 18.42
CA ILE A 319 13.01 16.00 18.48
C ILE A 319 12.83 15.43 19.90
N ASP A 320 13.17 16.19 20.94
CA ASP A 320 12.96 15.77 22.32
C ASP A 320 11.49 15.89 22.77
N ASP A 321 10.69 16.73 22.11
CA ASP A 321 9.23 16.75 22.26
C ASP A 321 8.58 15.59 21.50
N GLY A 322 9.16 15.26 20.35
CA GLY A 322 8.75 14.20 19.46
C GLY A 322 7.55 14.54 18.59
N PHE A 323 7.42 13.84 17.49
CA PHE A 323 6.33 14.02 16.51
C PHE A 323 5.73 12.69 16.07
N ASP A 324 4.51 12.74 15.55
CA ASP A 324 3.80 11.57 15.04
C ASP A 324 3.84 11.55 13.51
N PHE A 325 4.48 10.54 12.92
CA PHE A 325 4.54 10.34 11.48
C PHE A 325 4.11 8.91 11.10
N LEU A 326 3.16 8.77 10.18
CA LEU A 326 2.64 7.48 9.69
C LEU A 326 2.22 6.51 10.82
N GLY A 327 1.62 7.05 11.88
CA GLY A 327 1.15 6.25 13.01
C GLY A 327 2.25 5.79 13.98
N GLN A 328 3.47 6.28 13.83
CA GLN A 328 4.59 6.11 14.74
C GLN A 328 4.91 7.43 15.41
N ASN A 329 5.32 7.38 16.68
CA ASN A 329 5.91 8.52 17.42
C ASN A 329 7.44 8.41 17.34
N ILE A 330 8.06 9.46 16.85
CA ILE A 330 9.51 9.57 16.67
C ILE A 330 10.03 10.60 17.67
N ARG A 331 10.89 10.17 18.62
CA ARG A 331 11.34 11.02 19.71
C ARG A 331 12.72 10.61 20.23
N LYS A 332 13.54 11.59 20.62
CA LYS A 332 14.75 11.34 21.40
C LYS A 332 14.46 11.36 22.91
N TYR A 333 15.04 10.43 23.60
CA TYR A 333 15.02 10.32 25.07
C TYR A 333 16.47 10.24 25.54
N ASN A 334 16.92 11.28 26.24
CA ASN A 334 18.32 11.37 26.70
C ASN A 334 19.32 11.10 25.56
N GLY A 335 19.11 11.76 24.42
CA GLY A 335 19.95 11.62 23.22
C GLY A 335 19.74 10.35 22.38
N LYS A 336 18.96 9.38 22.84
CA LYS A 336 18.67 8.13 22.13
C LYS A 336 17.34 8.21 21.39
N LEU A 337 17.37 8.04 20.07
CA LEU A 337 16.15 8.01 19.24
C LEU A 337 15.37 6.71 19.47
N LEU A 338 14.11 6.84 19.81
CA LEU A 338 13.16 5.74 19.88
C LEU A 338 11.96 6.01 18.98
N ILE A 339 11.62 5.04 18.16
CA ILE A 339 10.40 5.05 17.34
C ILE A 339 9.44 4.03 17.94
N LYS A 340 8.24 4.48 18.30
CA LYS A 340 7.21 3.66 18.97
C LYS A 340 5.86 3.84 18.26
N PRO A 341 4.91 2.89 18.38
CA PRO A 341 3.53 3.14 17.98
C PRO A 341 2.98 4.41 18.63
N SER A 342 2.38 5.32 17.85
CA SER A 342 1.86 6.57 18.40
C SER A 342 0.69 6.33 19.36
N LYS A 343 0.50 7.24 20.33
CA LYS A 343 -0.63 7.17 21.26
C LYS A 343 -1.97 7.15 20.53
N THR A 344 -2.08 7.91 19.45
CA THR A 344 -3.27 7.98 18.60
C THR A 344 -3.54 6.67 17.87
N ALA A 345 -2.49 6.01 17.34
CA ALA A 345 -2.61 4.69 16.68
C ALA A 345 -3.06 3.60 17.67
N VAL A 346 -2.47 3.55 18.87
CA VAL A 346 -2.85 2.60 19.92
C VAL A 346 -4.31 2.82 20.37
N LYS A 347 -4.71 4.08 20.65
CA LYS A 347 -6.08 4.43 21.04
C LYS A 347 -7.10 4.02 19.98
N SER A 348 -6.81 4.30 18.72
CA SER A 348 -7.66 3.96 17.58
C SER A 348 -7.81 2.44 17.40
N PHE A 349 -6.71 1.70 17.53
CA PHE A 349 -6.73 0.23 17.49
C PHE A 349 -7.57 -0.37 18.61
N LEU A 350 -7.34 0.05 19.85
CA LEU A 350 -8.11 -0.43 21.01
C LEU A 350 -9.59 -0.07 20.90
N ALA A 351 -9.94 1.11 20.34
CA ALA A 351 -11.33 1.49 20.08
C ALA A 351 -11.98 0.53 19.07
N LYS A 352 -11.27 0.18 17.99
CA LYS A 352 -11.75 -0.79 16.99
C LYS A 352 -11.98 -2.17 17.61
N VAL A 353 -11.03 -2.68 18.39
CA VAL A 353 -11.16 -3.97 19.09
C VAL A 353 -12.34 -3.96 20.05
N ARG A 354 -12.48 -2.91 20.87
CA ARG A 354 -13.62 -2.73 21.77
C ARG A 354 -14.95 -2.71 21.02
N GLY A 355 -15.00 -2.03 19.87
CA GLY A 355 -16.18 -2.00 19.01
C GLY A 355 -16.58 -3.40 18.53
N ILE A 356 -15.62 -4.21 18.05
CA ILE A 356 -15.86 -5.59 17.64
C ILE A 356 -16.40 -6.43 18.80
N ILE A 357 -15.79 -6.35 19.98
CA ILE A 357 -16.21 -7.12 21.16
C ILE A 357 -17.63 -6.69 21.60
N LYS A 358 -17.90 -5.39 21.65
CA LYS A 358 -19.21 -4.84 22.02
C LYS A 358 -20.33 -5.23 21.05
N SER A 359 -20.07 -5.23 19.73
CA SER A 359 -21.04 -5.63 18.71
C SER A 359 -21.24 -7.15 18.64
N SER A 360 -20.34 -7.95 19.22
CA SER A 360 -20.37 -9.41 19.21
C SER A 360 -21.05 -9.99 20.45
N LYS A 361 -22.17 -9.40 20.94
CA LYS A 361 -22.87 -9.85 22.16
C LYS A 361 -23.39 -11.29 22.04
N SER A 362 -23.98 -11.67 20.92
CA SER A 362 -24.55 -12.99 20.65
C SER A 362 -23.57 -13.96 19.95
N ALA A 363 -22.43 -13.47 19.46
CA ALA A 363 -21.47 -14.28 18.74
C ALA A 363 -20.86 -15.40 19.61
N THR A 364 -20.56 -16.56 19.02
CA THR A 364 -19.78 -17.60 19.70
C THR A 364 -18.35 -17.15 19.96
N GLN A 365 -17.64 -17.83 20.86
CA GLN A 365 -16.22 -17.56 21.12
C GLN A 365 -15.39 -17.72 19.83
N GLU A 366 -15.66 -18.73 19.04
CA GLU A 366 -15.02 -18.99 17.76
C GLU A 366 -15.20 -17.81 16.79
N GLN A 367 -16.45 -17.37 16.59
CA GLN A 367 -16.76 -16.25 15.72
C GLN A 367 -16.05 -14.96 16.16
N LEU A 368 -15.98 -14.72 17.48
CA LEU A 368 -15.28 -13.55 18.03
C LEU A 368 -13.78 -13.62 17.76
N ILE A 369 -13.14 -14.77 17.98
CA ILE A 369 -11.71 -14.99 17.69
C ILE A 369 -11.43 -14.78 16.20
N ARG A 370 -12.25 -15.35 15.32
CA ARG A 370 -12.11 -15.19 13.86
C ARG A 370 -12.23 -13.74 13.40
N ARG A 371 -13.03 -12.91 14.08
CA ARG A 371 -13.16 -11.47 13.80
C ARG A 371 -11.98 -10.65 14.34
N LEU A 372 -11.46 -11.00 15.51
CA LEU A 372 -10.37 -10.26 16.17
C LEU A 372 -9.00 -10.56 15.58
N ASN A 373 -8.71 -11.84 15.30
CA ASN A 373 -7.38 -12.26 14.84
C ASN A 373 -6.84 -11.50 13.62
N PRO A 374 -7.61 -11.25 12.54
CA PRO A 374 -7.12 -10.48 11.41
C PRO A 374 -6.78 -9.02 11.79
N VAL A 375 -7.55 -8.42 12.68
CA VAL A 375 -7.36 -7.04 13.13
C VAL A 375 -6.11 -6.92 14.00
N ILE A 376 -5.91 -7.87 14.94
CA ILE A 376 -4.72 -7.90 15.79
C ILE A 376 -3.48 -8.18 14.94
N ARG A 377 -3.50 -9.22 14.08
CA ARG A 377 -2.37 -9.55 13.20
C ARG A 377 -1.96 -8.37 12.30
N GLY A 378 -2.93 -7.70 11.70
CA GLY A 378 -2.65 -6.54 10.84
C GLY A 378 -1.93 -5.43 11.61
N TRP A 379 -2.41 -5.11 12.82
CA TRP A 379 -1.83 -4.06 13.65
C TRP A 379 -0.43 -4.41 14.17
N VAL A 380 -0.23 -5.62 14.71
CA VAL A 380 1.09 -6.02 15.23
C VAL A 380 2.13 -6.18 14.11
N ASN A 381 1.74 -6.67 12.94
CA ASN A 381 2.63 -6.76 11.79
C ASN A 381 3.08 -5.38 11.29
N TYR A 382 2.20 -4.37 11.38
CA TYR A 382 2.55 -2.99 11.05
C TYR A 382 3.57 -2.41 12.04
N HIS A 383 3.42 -2.68 13.34
CA HIS A 383 4.26 -2.10 14.38
C HIS A 383 5.46 -2.96 14.82
N ARG A 384 5.65 -4.15 14.21
CA ARG A 384 6.74 -5.07 14.58
C ARG A 384 8.14 -4.59 14.21
N TYR A 385 8.25 -3.52 13.43
CA TYR A 385 9.52 -2.96 12.97
C TYR A 385 10.02 -1.79 13.82
N VAL A 386 9.33 -1.46 14.88
CA VAL A 386 9.66 -0.37 15.81
C VAL A 386 9.67 -0.86 17.25
N VAL A 387 10.06 0.00 18.22
CA VAL A 387 10.12 -0.35 19.65
C VAL A 387 8.69 -0.48 20.20
N SER A 388 8.11 -1.66 20.12
CA SER A 388 6.69 -1.90 20.41
C SER A 388 6.40 -2.95 21.49
N SER A 389 7.40 -3.65 22.06
CA SER A 389 7.21 -4.75 23.01
C SER A 389 6.35 -4.38 24.21
N GLU A 390 6.66 -3.26 24.87
CA GLU A 390 5.92 -2.77 26.03
C GLU A 390 4.46 -2.40 25.67
N ILE A 391 4.29 -1.80 24.48
CA ILE A 391 2.98 -1.41 23.96
C ILE A 391 2.16 -2.66 23.62
N PHE A 392 2.79 -3.70 23.06
CA PHE A 392 2.13 -4.98 22.79
C PHE A 392 1.61 -5.62 24.08
N SER A 393 2.41 -5.60 25.15
CA SER A 393 1.98 -6.11 26.46
C SER A 393 0.78 -5.32 27.01
N LYS A 394 0.83 -3.98 26.94
CA LYS A 394 -0.28 -3.12 27.35
C LYS A 394 -1.55 -3.38 26.52
N VAL A 395 -1.40 -3.61 25.24
CA VAL A 395 -2.51 -3.90 24.32
C VAL A 395 -3.15 -5.25 24.65
N ASP A 396 -2.36 -6.31 24.84
CA ASP A 396 -2.86 -7.64 25.21
C ASP A 396 -3.66 -7.58 26.52
N TYR A 397 -3.17 -6.83 27.50
CA TYR A 397 -3.87 -6.63 28.77
C TYR A 397 -5.21 -5.91 28.60
N GLN A 398 -5.27 -4.88 27.76
CA GLN A 398 -6.52 -4.16 27.48
C GLN A 398 -7.54 -5.05 26.73
N ILE A 399 -7.07 -5.86 25.79
CA ILE A 399 -7.91 -6.84 25.08
C ILE A 399 -8.45 -7.88 26.05
N TYR A 400 -7.59 -8.43 26.92
CA TYR A 400 -7.98 -9.36 27.99
C TYR A 400 -9.11 -8.77 28.85
N LYS A 401 -8.97 -7.53 29.34
CA LYS A 401 -10.02 -6.87 30.12
C LYS A 401 -11.37 -6.82 29.38
N CYS A 402 -11.34 -6.49 28.11
CA CYS A 402 -12.57 -6.43 27.29
C CYS A 402 -13.21 -7.81 27.11
N LEU A 403 -12.41 -8.84 26.86
CA LEU A 403 -12.88 -10.23 26.70
C LEU A 403 -13.40 -10.79 28.02
N TRP A 404 -12.77 -10.47 29.14
CA TRP A 404 -13.24 -10.85 30.47
C TRP A 404 -14.63 -10.28 30.75
N GLN A 405 -14.83 -9.00 30.48
CA GLN A 405 -16.14 -8.36 30.62
C GLN A 405 -17.19 -8.95 29.69
N TRP A 406 -16.80 -9.30 28.44
CA TRP A 406 -17.68 -9.98 27.49
C TRP A 406 -18.11 -11.35 28.01
N ALA A 407 -17.19 -12.17 28.52
CA ALA A 407 -17.47 -13.48 29.08
C ALA A 407 -18.34 -13.40 30.35
N LYS A 408 -18.04 -12.45 31.26
CA LYS A 408 -18.80 -12.21 32.49
C LYS A 408 -20.26 -11.82 32.20
N ARG A 409 -20.50 -10.97 31.21
CA ARG A 409 -21.87 -10.56 30.83
C ARG A 409 -22.71 -11.72 30.29
N ARG A 410 -22.10 -12.69 29.66
CA ARG A 410 -22.80 -13.88 29.13
C ARG A 410 -23.22 -14.84 30.22
N HIS A 411 -22.50 -14.87 31.34
CA HIS A 411 -22.69 -15.84 32.42
C HIS A 411 -22.82 -15.14 33.78
N LYS A 412 -23.87 -14.32 33.90
CA LYS A 412 -24.12 -13.49 35.12
C LYS A 412 -24.21 -14.30 36.42
N LYS A 413 -24.69 -15.55 36.33
CA LYS A 413 -24.87 -16.46 37.48
C LYS A 413 -23.68 -17.40 37.74
N LYS A 414 -22.55 -17.29 36.95
CA LYS A 414 -21.38 -18.17 37.10
C LYS A 414 -20.22 -17.42 37.74
N GLY A 415 -19.49 -18.13 38.62
CA GLY A 415 -18.30 -17.60 39.27
C GLY A 415 -17.10 -17.41 38.33
N HIS A 416 -16.13 -16.65 38.77
CA HIS A 416 -14.94 -16.30 37.99
C HIS A 416 -14.12 -17.54 37.56
N ARG A 417 -13.98 -18.55 38.44
CA ARG A 417 -13.25 -19.79 38.16
C ARG A 417 -13.91 -20.56 36.99
N TRP A 418 -15.26 -20.63 36.99
CA TRP A 418 -16.00 -21.28 35.91
C TRP A 418 -15.81 -20.55 34.58
N ILE A 419 -15.91 -19.22 34.60
CA ILE A 419 -15.69 -18.39 33.39
C ILE A 419 -14.28 -18.58 32.86
N ALA A 420 -13.28 -18.57 33.73
CA ALA A 420 -11.88 -18.80 33.37
C ALA A 420 -11.71 -20.17 32.69
N LYS A 421 -12.17 -21.27 33.35
CA LYS A 421 -12.08 -22.63 32.80
C LYS A 421 -12.81 -22.79 31.47
N ARG A 422 -13.92 -22.06 31.25
CA ARG A 422 -14.74 -22.13 30.02
C ARG A 422 -14.08 -21.46 28.82
N TYR A 423 -13.38 -20.33 29.03
CA TYR A 423 -12.94 -19.44 27.93
C TYR A 423 -11.43 -19.36 27.76
N TRP A 424 -10.65 -19.70 28.79
CA TRP A 424 -9.19 -19.66 28.77
C TRP A 424 -8.62 -21.07 28.97
N HIS A 425 -7.67 -21.43 28.13
CA HIS A 425 -7.04 -22.75 28.13
C HIS A 425 -5.53 -22.61 28.22
N HIS A 426 -4.86 -23.66 28.69
CA HIS A 426 -3.43 -23.80 28.58
C HIS A 426 -3.09 -24.28 27.16
N ILE A 427 -2.38 -23.48 26.39
CA ILE A 427 -1.98 -23.79 25.01
C ILE A 427 -0.50 -23.43 24.86
N ASP A 428 0.29 -24.37 24.43
CA ASP A 428 1.74 -24.28 24.39
C ASP A 428 2.29 -23.83 25.76
N ASN A 429 3.14 -22.83 25.80
CA ASN A 429 3.74 -22.27 27.03
C ASN A 429 2.88 -21.20 27.70
N ARG A 430 1.61 -21.03 27.33
CA ARG A 430 0.75 -19.97 27.86
C ARG A 430 -0.46 -20.52 28.61
N VAL A 431 -0.50 -20.30 29.89
CA VAL A 431 -1.55 -20.82 30.79
C VAL A 431 -2.92 -20.18 30.53
N TRP A 432 -2.96 -18.90 30.14
CA TRP A 432 -4.19 -18.12 29.97
C TRP A 432 -4.38 -17.68 28.52
N THR A 433 -4.77 -18.64 27.66
CA THR A 433 -5.06 -18.34 26.24
C THR A 433 -6.55 -18.36 26.00
N PHE A 434 -7.11 -17.22 25.51
CA PHE A 434 -8.51 -17.17 25.09
C PHE A 434 -8.68 -18.00 23.83
N ALA A 435 -9.30 -19.18 23.95
CA ALA A 435 -9.36 -20.16 22.88
C ALA A 435 -10.59 -21.06 22.98
N VAL A 436 -10.98 -21.66 21.85
CA VAL A 436 -12.05 -22.63 21.76
C VAL A 436 -11.54 -23.91 21.10
N GLN A 437 -11.89 -25.05 21.65
CA GLN A 437 -11.57 -26.36 21.09
C GLN A 437 -12.50 -26.64 19.89
N LEU A 438 -11.94 -26.96 18.73
CA LEU A 438 -12.67 -27.18 17.47
C LEU A 438 -13.20 -28.61 17.33
N ASN A 439 -12.47 -29.60 17.86
CA ASN A 439 -12.77 -31.03 17.68
C ASN A 439 -13.40 -31.68 18.92
N GLN A 440 -14.28 -30.96 19.64
CA GLN A 440 -14.96 -31.49 20.85
C GLN A 440 -15.79 -32.75 20.58
N SER A 441 -16.30 -32.94 19.36
CA SER A 441 -17.06 -34.14 18.92
C SER A 441 -16.18 -35.35 18.58
N LYS A 442 -14.84 -35.20 18.61
CA LYS A 442 -13.87 -36.25 18.26
C LYS A 442 -12.91 -36.52 19.43
N PRO A 443 -13.36 -37.15 20.53
CA PRO A 443 -12.59 -37.28 21.76
C PRO A 443 -11.30 -38.11 21.65
N LYS A 444 -11.17 -38.94 20.60
CA LYS A 444 -9.95 -39.75 20.33
C LYS A 444 -8.83 -38.97 19.62
N GLN A 445 -9.06 -37.74 19.20
CA GLN A 445 -8.04 -36.88 18.56
C GLN A 445 -7.46 -35.88 19.55
N GLU A 446 -6.20 -35.51 19.36
CA GLU A 446 -5.59 -34.43 20.14
C GLU A 446 -6.42 -33.14 20.02
N PRO A 447 -6.59 -32.41 21.13
CA PRO A 447 -7.42 -31.20 21.14
C PRO A 447 -6.87 -30.13 20.21
N GLU A 448 -7.64 -29.79 19.17
CA GLU A 448 -7.35 -28.71 18.26
C GLU A 448 -7.99 -27.40 18.76
N TYR A 449 -7.19 -26.35 18.96
CA TYR A 449 -7.65 -25.09 19.49
C TYR A 449 -7.57 -23.94 18.46
N LEU A 450 -8.64 -23.20 18.32
CA LEU A 450 -8.62 -21.88 17.71
C LEU A 450 -8.35 -20.84 18.81
N SER A 451 -7.16 -20.25 18.81
CA SER A 451 -6.74 -19.29 19.81
C SER A 451 -6.75 -17.84 19.33
N LEU A 452 -6.94 -16.91 20.27
CA LEU A 452 -6.71 -15.49 20.04
C LEU A 452 -5.22 -15.25 19.80
N VAL A 453 -4.92 -14.38 18.83
CA VAL A 453 -3.55 -13.90 18.60
C VAL A 453 -3.18 -12.89 19.68
N TYR A 454 -2.04 -13.11 20.34
CA TYR A 454 -1.48 -12.16 21.27
C TYR A 454 -0.43 -11.29 20.58
N ALA A 455 -0.48 -9.99 20.85
CA ALA A 455 0.47 -9.05 20.29
C ALA A 455 1.91 -9.37 20.72
N THR A 456 2.10 -9.76 21.97
CA THR A 456 3.39 -10.16 22.56
C THR A 456 4.04 -11.38 21.90
N ASN A 457 3.29 -12.22 21.21
CA ASN A 457 3.83 -13.35 20.43
C ASN A 457 4.48 -12.90 19.11
N THR A 458 4.35 -11.62 18.76
CA THR A 458 4.93 -11.09 17.53
C THR A 458 6.38 -10.67 17.77
N LYS A 459 7.32 -11.37 17.14
CA LYS A 459 8.74 -11.02 17.19
C LYS A 459 8.99 -9.66 16.54
N ILE A 460 9.68 -8.78 17.26
CA ILE A 460 10.16 -7.51 16.72
C ILE A 460 11.38 -7.79 15.86
N ILE A 461 11.41 -7.23 14.68
CA ILE A 461 12.48 -7.40 13.70
C ILE A 461 12.91 -6.05 13.15
N ARG A 462 14.19 -5.92 12.80
CA ARG A 462 14.69 -4.74 12.11
C ARG A 462 14.17 -4.70 10.67
N PHE A 463 13.72 -3.52 10.24
CA PHE A 463 13.34 -3.30 8.84
C PHE A 463 14.57 -2.96 7.99
N LYS A 464 14.66 -3.54 6.79
CA LYS A 464 15.69 -3.20 5.81
C LYS A 464 15.08 -2.20 4.80
N LYS A 465 15.49 -0.95 4.90
CA LYS A 465 15.01 0.14 4.03
C LYS A 465 15.36 -0.15 2.57
N ILE A 466 14.50 0.28 1.65
CA ILE A 466 14.78 0.26 0.22
C ILE A 466 15.92 1.25 -0.12
N VAL A 467 16.76 0.89 -1.08
CA VAL A 467 17.72 1.83 -1.66
C VAL A 467 16.95 2.95 -2.36
N ALA A 468 17.31 4.19 -2.09
CA ALA A 468 16.55 5.37 -2.52
C ALA A 468 16.37 5.43 -4.05
N GLU A 469 17.42 5.08 -4.79
CA GLU A 469 17.47 5.11 -6.26
C GLU A 469 16.89 3.85 -6.91
N ALA A 470 16.48 2.84 -6.12
CA ALA A 470 15.96 1.58 -6.66
C ALA A 470 14.65 1.82 -7.44
N ASN A 471 14.69 1.47 -8.73
CA ASN A 471 13.56 1.59 -9.64
C ASN A 471 13.15 0.19 -10.14
N PRO A 472 11.91 -0.29 -9.90
CA PRO A 472 11.48 -1.64 -10.25
C PRO A 472 11.33 -1.86 -11.78
N TYR A 473 11.37 -0.77 -12.54
CA TYR A 473 11.31 -0.79 -14.00
C TYR A 473 12.68 -0.67 -14.69
N ASP A 474 13.76 -0.56 -13.91
CA ASP A 474 15.12 -0.52 -14.42
C ASP A 474 15.80 -1.88 -14.22
N GLU A 475 16.31 -2.46 -15.31
CA GLU A 475 16.90 -3.78 -15.36
C GLU A 475 18.05 -3.98 -14.35
N LYS A 476 18.84 -2.94 -14.12
CA LYS A 476 19.98 -3.00 -13.17
C LYS A 476 19.55 -3.34 -11.74
N TRP A 477 18.29 -3.11 -11.37
CA TRP A 477 17.75 -3.38 -10.04
C TRP A 477 17.03 -4.73 -9.91
N ASN A 478 16.94 -5.53 -10.97
CA ASN A 478 16.23 -6.81 -10.91
C ASN A 478 16.80 -7.72 -9.81
N GLY A 479 18.12 -7.92 -9.74
CA GLY A 479 18.77 -8.74 -8.70
C GLY A 479 18.49 -8.22 -7.28
N TYR A 480 18.56 -6.91 -7.10
CA TYR A 480 18.23 -6.26 -5.81
C TYR A 480 16.79 -6.54 -5.34
N TYR A 481 15.81 -6.40 -6.24
CA TYR A 481 14.43 -6.70 -5.89
C TYR A 481 14.21 -8.19 -5.64
N GLU A 482 14.90 -9.06 -6.36
CA GLU A 482 14.85 -10.51 -6.13
C GLU A 482 15.37 -10.90 -4.76
N GLU A 483 16.50 -10.34 -4.34
CA GLU A 483 17.07 -10.56 -3.01
C GLU A 483 16.15 -10.01 -1.92
N ARG A 484 15.66 -8.78 -2.07
CA ARG A 484 14.76 -8.12 -1.13
C ARG A 484 13.45 -8.88 -0.93
N ASP A 485 12.85 -9.38 -2.01
CA ASP A 485 11.64 -10.20 -1.95
C ASP A 485 11.93 -11.54 -1.26
N GLY A 486 13.10 -12.14 -1.53
CA GLY A 486 13.56 -13.35 -0.87
C GLY A 486 13.69 -13.17 0.65
N GLU A 487 14.32 -12.10 1.11
CA GLU A 487 14.43 -11.76 2.54
C GLU A 487 13.08 -11.53 3.20
N ARG A 488 12.18 -10.79 2.54
CA ARG A 488 10.82 -10.56 3.05
C ARG A 488 10.04 -11.87 3.16
N MET A 489 10.15 -12.74 2.17
CA MET A 489 9.52 -14.06 2.20
C MET A 489 10.13 -14.97 3.25
N LEU A 490 11.44 -14.96 3.46
CA LEU A 490 12.09 -15.73 4.54
C LEU A 490 11.53 -15.32 5.92
N ASN A 491 11.39 -14.04 6.18
CA ASN A 491 10.75 -13.53 7.38
C ASN A 491 9.27 -13.96 7.51
N SER A 492 8.54 -13.99 6.40
CA SER A 492 7.14 -14.42 6.35
C SER A 492 6.99 -15.93 6.54
N THR A 493 7.93 -16.73 6.03
CA THR A 493 7.95 -18.19 6.20
C THR A 493 8.47 -18.65 7.57
N LYS A 494 8.74 -17.73 8.48
CA LYS A 494 9.34 -18.01 9.80
C LYS A 494 10.67 -18.79 9.71
N GLY A 495 11.50 -18.48 8.71
CA GLY A 495 12.79 -19.12 8.50
C GLY A 495 12.73 -20.55 7.91
N ARG A 496 11.59 -21.00 7.41
CA ARG A 496 11.46 -22.32 6.76
C ARG A 496 12.03 -22.27 5.34
N GLU A 497 13.28 -22.60 5.20
CA GLU A 497 13.97 -22.63 3.88
C GLU A 497 13.26 -23.52 2.85
N LYS A 498 12.64 -24.63 3.26
CA LYS A 498 11.84 -25.49 2.39
C LYS A 498 10.76 -24.70 1.65
N LEU A 499 10.03 -23.84 2.37
CA LEU A 499 8.98 -22.99 1.76
C LEU A 499 9.58 -21.94 0.83
N LEU A 500 10.74 -21.39 1.18
CA LEU A 500 11.44 -20.44 0.30
C LEU A 500 11.90 -21.11 -1.00
N ARG A 501 12.37 -22.37 -0.94
CA ARG A 501 12.72 -23.15 -2.15
C ARG A 501 11.50 -23.41 -3.03
N ILE A 502 10.37 -23.79 -2.45
CA ILE A 502 9.09 -23.99 -3.17
C ILE A 502 8.68 -22.66 -3.84
N TRP A 503 8.70 -21.55 -3.12
CA TRP A 503 8.39 -20.23 -3.66
C TRP A 503 9.28 -19.84 -4.86
N ARG A 504 10.59 -20.11 -4.77
CA ARG A 504 11.54 -19.86 -5.87
C ARG A 504 11.29 -20.79 -7.06
N SER A 505 11.03 -22.09 -6.83
CA SER A 505 10.75 -23.05 -7.90
C SER A 505 9.48 -22.72 -8.68
N GLN A 506 8.48 -22.13 -8.02
CA GLN A 506 7.27 -21.60 -8.65
C GLN A 506 7.48 -20.24 -9.34
N LYS A 507 8.74 -19.78 -9.53
CA LYS A 507 9.05 -18.44 -10.08
C LYS A 507 8.35 -17.32 -9.32
N ARG A 508 8.10 -17.53 -8.02
CA ARG A 508 7.42 -16.59 -7.11
C ARG A 508 5.95 -16.32 -7.44
N LEU A 509 5.36 -17.10 -8.34
CA LEU A 509 3.97 -16.95 -8.79
C LEU A 509 3.06 -17.99 -8.13
N CYS A 510 1.81 -17.61 -7.93
CA CYS A 510 0.76 -18.54 -7.52
C CYS A 510 0.34 -19.40 -8.74
N PRO A 511 0.38 -20.73 -8.66
CA PRO A 511 0.02 -21.59 -9.80
C PRO A 511 -1.46 -21.44 -10.22
N VAL A 512 -2.34 -21.00 -9.30
CA VAL A 512 -3.77 -20.85 -9.59
C VAL A 512 -4.11 -19.58 -10.35
N CYS A 513 -3.49 -18.44 -10.00
CA CYS A 513 -3.84 -17.14 -10.59
C CYS A 513 -2.70 -16.47 -11.35
N SER A 514 -1.51 -17.09 -11.34
CA SER A 514 -0.28 -16.56 -11.96
C SER A 514 0.14 -15.15 -11.49
N GLU A 515 -0.36 -14.72 -10.31
CA GLU A 515 0.07 -13.47 -9.68
C GLU A 515 1.20 -13.73 -8.69
N PRO A 516 2.08 -12.73 -8.46
CA PRO A 516 3.19 -12.86 -7.51
C PRO A 516 2.72 -13.15 -6.09
N ILE A 517 3.32 -14.14 -5.45
CA ILE A 517 3.18 -14.39 -4.02
C ILE A 517 4.24 -13.55 -3.32
N THR A 518 3.79 -12.59 -2.49
CA THR A 518 4.66 -11.71 -1.72
C THR A 518 4.38 -11.87 -0.23
N SER A 519 5.23 -11.29 0.62
CA SER A 519 4.99 -11.19 2.06
C SER A 519 3.66 -10.49 2.38
N ASP A 520 3.24 -9.55 1.52
CA ASP A 520 2.04 -8.73 1.72
C ASP A 520 0.77 -9.45 1.27
N THR A 521 0.82 -10.21 0.16
CA THR A 521 -0.31 -11.03 -0.29
C THR A 521 -0.55 -12.22 0.62
N GLY A 522 0.48 -12.65 1.35
CA GLY A 522 0.46 -13.88 2.14
C GLY A 522 0.40 -15.14 1.28
N PHE A 523 0.50 -16.27 1.94
CA PHE A 523 0.41 -17.56 1.26
C PHE A 523 -0.17 -18.63 2.20
N GLN A 524 -0.66 -19.72 1.58
CA GLN A 524 -0.94 -21.00 2.21
C GLN A 524 -0.25 -22.11 1.42
N THR A 525 0.08 -23.22 2.08
CA THR A 525 0.60 -24.42 1.43
C THR A 525 -0.58 -25.29 1.01
N HIS A 526 -0.59 -25.72 -0.25
CA HIS A 526 -1.51 -26.69 -0.78
C HIS A 526 -0.77 -27.99 -1.10
N TYR A 527 -1.40 -29.13 -0.83
CA TYR A 527 -0.82 -30.45 -1.06
C TYR A 527 -1.67 -31.14 -2.12
N GLU A 528 -1.02 -31.56 -3.19
CA GLU A 528 -1.65 -32.30 -4.28
C GLU A 528 -1.02 -33.69 -4.38
N SER A 529 -1.84 -34.72 -4.50
CA SER A 529 -1.35 -36.10 -4.69
C SER A 529 -1.17 -36.34 -6.18
N VAL A 530 0.03 -36.71 -6.60
CA VAL A 530 0.35 -37.05 -8.00
C VAL A 530 0.21 -38.55 -8.18
N GLU A 531 0.01 -39.01 -9.42
CA GLU A 531 -0.28 -40.42 -9.82
C GLU A 531 0.64 -41.48 -9.19
N ASN A 532 1.83 -41.11 -8.73
CA ASN A 532 2.77 -42.02 -8.06
C ASN A 532 2.70 -41.98 -6.52
N GLY A 533 1.62 -41.48 -5.91
CA GLY A 533 1.45 -41.40 -4.46
C GLY A 533 2.38 -40.32 -3.79
N ARG A 534 3.16 -39.57 -4.55
CA ARG A 534 3.97 -38.48 -4.04
C ARG A 534 3.10 -37.25 -3.82
N LYS A 535 3.26 -36.62 -2.63
CA LYS A 535 2.62 -35.34 -2.34
C LYS A 535 3.50 -34.18 -2.81
N VAL A 536 3.00 -33.41 -3.77
CA VAL A 536 3.63 -32.17 -4.21
C VAL A 536 3.06 -31.02 -3.38
N ILE A 537 3.94 -30.10 -2.96
CA ILE A 537 3.57 -28.96 -2.13
C ILE A 537 3.69 -27.69 -2.96
N PHE A 538 2.60 -26.93 -3.00
CA PHE A 538 2.57 -25.60 -3.66
C PHE A 538 2.32 -24.50 -2.65
N MET A 539 2.84 -23.31 -2.93
CA MET A 539 2.44 -22.08 -2.26
C MET A 539 1.40 -21.38 -3.12
N VAL A 540 0.27 -21.04 -2.53
CA VAL A 540 -0.85 -20.36 -3.20
C VAL A 540 -1.34 -19.20 -2.33
N HIS A 541 -2.01 -18.22 -2.93
CA HIS A 541 -2.66 -17.17 -2.13
C HIS A 541 -3.77 -17.74 -1.25
N PRO A 542 -4.08 -17.15 -0.10
CA PRO A 542 -5.14 -17.63 0.79
C PRO A 542 -6.51 -17.71 0.12
N LEU A 543 -6.80 -16.81 -0.82
CA LEU A 543 -8.03 -16.83 -1.62
C LEU A 543 -8.03 -17.94 -2.67
N CYS A 544 -6.88 -18.17 -3.31
CA CYS A 544 -6.72 -19.23 -4.30
C CYS A 544 -6.79 -20.61 -3.64
N HIS A 545 -6.21 -20.77 -2.45
CA HIS A 545 -6.31 -22.00 -1.66
C HIS A 545 -7.77 -22.36 -1.34
N ARG A 546 -8.58 -21.36 -0.96
CA ARG A 546 -10.02 -21.59 -0.73
C ARG A 546 -10.75 -22.07 -1.99
N ARG A 547 -10.42 -21.54 -3.18
CA ARG A 547 -11.03 -21.97 -4.44
C ARG A 547 -10.73 -23.43 -4.75
N LEU A 548 -9.49 -23.88 -4.56
CA LEU A 548 -9.09 -25.27 -4.79
C LEU A 548 -9.87 -26.27 -3.92
N HIS A 549 -10.31 -25.84 -2.73
CA HIS A 549 -11.12 -26.69 -1.86
C HIS A 549 -12.63 -26.63 -2.16
N TYR A 550 -13.13 -25.51 -2.70
CA TYR A 550 -14.55 -25.40 -3.09
C TYR A 550 -14.85 -26.05 -4.44
N GLU A 551 -13.86 -26.19 -5.33
CA GLU A 551 -14.03 -26.88 -6.63
C GLU A 551 -13.93 -28.41 -6.52
N GLN A 552 -13.53 -28.96 -5.36
CA GLN A 552 -13.50 -30.40 -5.09
C GLN A 552 -14.80 -30.94 -4.45
N ASP A 553 -15.73 -30.06 -4.08
CA ASP A 553 -17.02 -30.40 -3.46
C ASP A 553 -18.21 -30.40 -4.47
N TYR A 554 -17.91 -30.39 -5.79
CA TYR A 554 -18.91 -30.51 -6.87
C TYR A 554 -18.56 -31.67 -7.81
#